data_be9f4bb38bc6652c46b9dc10a79d63c4
#
_entry.id   be9f4bb38bc6652c46b9dc10a79d63c4
#
_cell.length_a   1.000
_cell.length_b   1.000
_cell.length_c   1.000
_cell.angle_alpha   90.00
_cell.angle_beta   90.00
_cell.angle_gamma   90.00
#
_symmetry.space_group_name_H-M   'P 1'
#
loop_
_entity.id
_entity.type
_entity.pdbx_description
1 polymer ?
#
loop_
_entity_poly.entity_id
_entity_poly.type
_entity_poly.pdbx_seq_one_letter_code
_entity_poly.pdbx_strand_id
1 'polypeptide(L)'
;MRLAGKVAIISGAAHGMGAEEARLFAREGAQVVIADLLEDEGTRLAAEIKAAGGEALFVRTDVTSEDDWRQVVQTTVTRFGKLDILVNNAGLSSTSVADPMDTNGWRRIMDVNATGVFLGTKYAIPAMQRIGGGVIVNISSIMGFVGGEGGHPAYHASKGAVRIFTKATAVKYGPDGIRANSVHPGFMPPMRSSHPDPAAREEQVGLTPLRRLGQPMEVAYGVLFLASDEASFITGTELVIDGGFLAR
;
A
#
# COMPACT_ATOMS: atom_id res chain seq x y z
N MET A 1 17.13 -6.34 -12.89
CA MET A 1 15.82 -5.63 -12.71
C MET A 1 14.78 -6.67 -12.33
N ARG A 2 14.28 -6.58 -11.11
CA ARG A 2 13.37 -7.60 -10.50
C ARG A 2 11.94 -7.53 -11.04
N LEU A 3 11.55 -6.38 -11.64
CA LEU A 3 10.21 -6.12 -12.18
C LEU A 3 10.25 -5.76 -13.68
N ALA A 4 11.28 -6.22 -14.41
CA ALA A 4 11.43 -5.92 -15.84
C ALA A 4 10.16 -6.31 -16.62
N GLY A 5 9.57 -5.33 -17.33
CA GLY A 5 8.37 -5.52 -18.15
C GLY A 5 7.06 -5.72 -17.38
N LYS A 6 7.05 -5.60 -16.05
CA LYS A 6 5.82 -5.61 -15.23
C LYS A 6 5.14 -4.24 -15.25
N VAL A 7 3.83 -4.23 -15.12
CA VAL A 7 2.99 -3.02 -15.00
C VAL A 7 2.37 -3.00 -13.61
N ALA A 8 2.60 -1.91 -12.86
CA ALA A 8 2.17 -1.77 -11.48
C ALA A 8 1.26 -0.55 -11.27
N ILE A 9 0.15 -0.72 -10.55
CA ILE A 9 -0.60 0.39 -9.94
C ILE A 9 -0.22 0.46 -8.47
N ILE A 10 0.13 1.67 -7.99
CA ILE A 10 0.41 1.93 -6.57
C ILE A 10 -0.52 3.05 -6.12
N SER A 11 -1.41 2.76 -5.16
CA SER A 11 -2.31 3.76 -4.60
C SER A 11 -1.65 4.55 -3.46
N GLY A 12 -2.00 5.85 -3.32
CA GLY A 12 -1.35 6.74 -2.36
C GLY A 12 0.13 6.94 -2.67
N ALA A 13 0.48 6.96 -3.97
CA ALA A 13 1.87 6.93 -4.42
C ALA A 13 2.49 8.30 -4.67
N ALA A 14 1.77 9.41 -4.48
CA ALA A 14 2.35 10.74 -4.68
C ALA A 14 3.28 11.17 -3.54
N HIS A 15 3.21 10.51 -2.38
CA HIS A 15 3.98 10.88 -1.18
C HIS A 15 4.37 9.66 -0.32
N GLY A 16 5.35 9.83 0.59
CA GLY A 16 5.68 8.86 1.64
C GLY A 16 6.14 7.49 1.10
N MET A 17 5.64 6.40 1.71
CA MET A 17 6.01 5.03 1.34
C MET A 17 5.67 4.72 -0.12
N GLY A 18 4.47 5.10 -0.57
CA GLY A 18 4.05 4.84 -1.94
C GLY A 18 4.93 5.55 -2.99
N ALA A 19 5.45 6.74 -2.69
CA ALA A 19 6.39 7.41 -3.59
C ALA A 19 7.75 6.68 -3.67
N GLU A 20 8.24 6.14 -2.55
CA GLU A 20 9.45 5.32 -2.55
C GLU A 20 9.24 3.98 -3.26
N GLU A 21 8.07 3.37 -3.09
CA GLU A 21 7.66 2.17 -3.84
C GLU A 21 7.65 2.46 -5.35
N ALA A 22 7.05 3.58 -5.78
CA ALA A 22 6.99 3.98 -7.18
C ALA A 22 8.38 4.20 -7.79
N ARG A 23 9.27 4.92 -7.08
CA ARG A 23 10.66 5.12 -7.51
C ARG A 23 11.42 3.81 -7.62
N LEU A 24 11.28 2.94 -6.60
CA LEU A 24 11.97 1.66 -6.55
C LEU A 24 11.49 0.71 -7.66
N PHE A 25 10.17 0.62 -7.86
CA PHE A 25 9.58 -0.24 -8.89
C PHE A 25 10.04 0.19 -10.30
N ALA A 26 10.05 1.50 -10.56
CA ALA A 26 10.54 2.02 -11.84
C ALA A 26 12.03 1.72 -12.05
N ARG A 27 12.88 1.88 -11.02
CA ARG A 27 14.31 1.49 -11.08
C ARG A 27 14.51 0.00 -11.34
N GLU A 28 13.56 -0.81 -10.87
CA GLU A 28 13.56 -2.27 -11.10
C GLU A 28 12.87 -2.69 -12.41
N GLY A 29 12.55 -1.73 -13.28
CA GLY A 29 12.10 -1.96 -14.65
C GLY A 29 10.58 -2.08 -14.82
N ALA A 30 9.79 -1.75 -13.80
CA ALA A 30 8.34 -1.68 -13.93
C ALA A 30 7.88 -0.39 -14.61
N GLN A 31 6.76 -0.48 -15.34
CA GLN A 31 5.94 0.65 -15.73
C GLN A 31 4.97 0.96 -14.58
N VAL A 32 5.02 2.17 -14.02
CA VAL A 32 4.35 2.51 -12.77
C VAL A 32 3.19 3.48 -13.01
N VAL A 33 2.01 3.13 -12.50
CA VAL A 33 0.87 4.05 -12.40
C VAL A 33 0.77 4.55 -10.97
N ILE A 34 0.98 5.86 -10.80
CA ILE A 34 0.87 6.61 -9.56
C ILE A 34 -0.60 6.99 -9.40
N ALA A 35 -1.33 6.28 -8.54
CA ALA A 35 -2.74 6.52 -8.27
C ALA A 35 -2.90 7.30 -6.96
N ASP A 36 -3.29 8.58 -7.02
CA ASP A 36 -3.38 9.45 -5.84
C ASP A 36 -4.36 10.60 -6.05
N LEU A 37 -4.79 11.24 -4.96
CA LEU A 37 -5.57 12.49 -4.99
C LEU A 37 -4.68 13.72 -5.25
N LEU A 38 -3.38 13.65 -4.95
CA LEU A 38 -2.42 14.75 -4.97
C LEU A 38 -1.86 14.91 -6.40
N GLU A 39 -2.55 15.70 -7.22
CA GLU A 39 -2.26 15.84 -8.66
C GLU A 39 -0.88 16.44 -8.93
N ASP A 40 -0.53 17.52 -8.23
CA ASP A 40 0.75 18.21 -8.43
C ASP A 40 1.94 17.34 -8.03
N GLU A 41 1.85 16.69 -6.85
CA GLU A 41 2.90 15.80 -6.34
C GLU A 41 3.04 14.55 -7.20
N GLY A 42 1.90 13.93 -7.58
CA GLY A 42 1.90 12.73 -8.41
C GLY A 42 2.45 12.98 -9.80
N THR A 43 2.07 14.12 -10.41
CA THR A 43 2.58 14.52 -11.73
C THR A 43 4.08 14.81 -11.68
N ARG A 44 4.56 15.49 -10.63
CA ARG A 44 6.01 15.73 -10.41
C ARG A 44 6.78 14.42 -10.25
N LEU A 45 6.26 13.47 -9.46
CA LEU A 45 6.90 12.17 -9.29
C LEU A 45 6.95 11.38 -10.60
N ALA A 46 5.88 11.41 -11.40
CA ALA A 46 5.88 10.77 -12.71
C ALA A 46 6.93 11.39 -13.65
N ALA A 47 7.09 12.71 -13.62
CA ALA A 47 8.11 13.41 -14.40
C ALA A 47 9.53 13.08 -13.90
N GLU A 48 9.75 13.02 -12.58
CA GLU A 48 11.02 12.61 -11.95
C GLU A 48 11.43 11.20 -12.40
N ILE A 49 10.51 10.23 -12.33
CA ILE A 49 10.77 8.85 -12.73
C ILE A 49 11.13 8.79 -14.23
N LYS A 50 10.41 9.53 -15.08
CA LYS A 50 10.72 9.59 -16.52
C LYS A 50 12.09 10.22 -16.80
N ALA A 51 12.43 11.27 -16.10
CA ALA A 51 13.76 11.92 -16.22
C ALA A 51 14.90 11.00 -15.81
N ALA A 52 14.64 10.06 -14.88
CA ALA A 52 15.59 9.01 -14.47
C ALA A 52 15.62 7.79 -15.43
N GLY A 53 14.88 7.82 -16.56
CA GLY A 53 14.83 6.76 -17.56
C GLY A 53 13.81 5.66 -17.30
N GLY A 54 12.94 5.80 -16.29
CA GLY A 54 11.83 4.89 -16.01
C GLY A 54 10.55 5.28 -16.76
N GLU A 55 9.50 4.46 -16.64
CA GLU A 55 8.17 4.76 -17.16
C GLU A 55 7.17 4.94 -16.00
N ALA A 56 6.49 6.08 -15.96
CA ALA A 56 5.47 6.37 -14.99
C ALA A 56 4.31 7.19 -15.58
N LEU A 57 3.11 6.97 -15.05
CA LEU A 57 1.89 7.71 -15.37
C LEU A 57 1.20 8.10 -14.07
N PHE A 58 0.79 9.36 -13.93
CA PHE A 58 -0.10 9.78 -12.86
C PHE A 58 -1.56 9.66 -13.30
N VAL A 59 -2.40 9.13 -12.42
CA VAL A 59 -3.86 9.09 -12.57
C VAL A 59 -4.49 9.53 -11.26
N ARG A 60 -5.25 10.64 -11.29
CA ARG A 60 -6.00 11.07 -10.11
C ARG A 60 -6.98 9.97 -9.69
N THR A 61 -6.91 9.54 -8.44
CA THR A 61 -7.69 8.40 -7.95
C THR A 61 -8.08 8.63 -6.49
N ASP A 62 -9.38 8.69 -6.23
CA ASP A 62 -9.94 8.53 -4.89
C ASP A 62 -10.17 7.04 -4.65
N VAL A 63 -9.45 6.46 -3.70
CA VAL A 63 -9.56 5.01 -3.40
C VAL A 63 -10.93 4.60 -2.85
N THR A 64 -11.74 5.56 -2.41
CA THR A 64 -13.12 5.31 -1.95
C THR A 64 -14.15 5.30 -3.10
N SER A 65 -13.74 5.68 -4.32
CA SER A 65 -14.58 5.76 -5.52
C SER A 65 -14.42 4.52 -6.39
N GLU A 66 -15.51 3.80 -6.63
CA GLU A 66 -15.52 2.68 -7.58
C GLU A 66 -15.22 3.13 -9.01
N ASP A 67 -15.70 4.31 -9.39
CA ASP A 67 -15.50 4.85 -10.76
C ASP A 67 -14.02 5.20 -10.97
N ASP A 68 -13.35 5.78 -9.97
CA ASP A 68 -11.93 6.09 -10.08
C ASP A 68 -11.09 4.80 -10.19
N TRP A 69 -11.42 3.74 -9.43
CA TRP A 69 -10.76 2.44 -9.56
C TRP A 69 -10.98 1.81 -10.94
N ARG A 70 -12.20 1.90 -11.48
CA ARG A 70 -12.49 1.44 -12.84
C ARG A 70 -11.64 2.20 -13.86
N GLN A 71 -11.59 3.54 -13.72
CA GLN A 71 -10.83 4.41 -14.61
C GLN A 71 -9.33 4.14 -14.55
N VAL A 72 -8.72 4.05 -13.37
CA VAL A 72 -7.27 3.84 -13.25
C VAL A 72 -6.85 2.49 -13.83
N VAL A 73 -7.61 1.42 -13.58
CA VAL A 73 -7.31 0.08 -14.14
C VAL A 73 -7.49 0.11 -15.67
N GLN A 74 -8.55 0.70 -16.18
CA GLN A 74 -8.77 0.83 -17.63
C GLN A 74 -7.68 1.65 -18.29
N THR A 75 -7.30 2.79 -17.72
CA THR A 75 -6.22 3.65 -18.22
C THR A 75 -4.89 2.87 -18.26
N THR A 76 -4.60 2.10 -17.20
CA THR A 76 -3.40 1.26 -17.11
C THR A 76 -3.35 0.24 -18.23
N VAL A 77 -4.44 -0.52 -18.40
CA VAL A 77 -4.51 -1.56 -19.46
C VAL A 77 -4.46 -0.95 -20.85
N THR A 78 -5.14 0.18 -21.07
CA THR A 78 -5.12 0.88 -22.36
C THR A 78 -3.71 1.38 -22.69
N ARG A 79 -2.98 1.92 -21.70
CA ARG A 79 -1.65 2.53 -21.90
C ARG A 79 -0.54 1.51 -22.01
N PHE A 80 -0.59 0.42 -21.19
CA PHE A 80 0.51 -0.54 -21.04
C PHE A 80 0.15 -1.98 -21.44
N GLY A 81 -1.09 -2.23 -21.85
CA GLY A 81 -1.57 -3.52 -22.34
C GLY A 81 -1.96 -4.54 -21.28
N LYS A 82 -1.57 -4.32 -20.01
CA LYS A 82 -1.79 -5.29 -18.92
C LYS A 82 -1.74 -4.63 -17.54
N LEU A 83 -2.04 -5.41 -16.48
CA LEU A 83 -1.80 -5.08 -15.09
C LEU A 83 -1.22 -6.32 -14.39
N ASP A 84 0.05 -6.27 -14.00
CA ASP A 84 0.73 -7.37 -13.29
C ASP A 84 0.68 -7.21 -11.77
N ILE A 85 0.75 -5.96 -11.26
CA ILE A 85 0.93 -5.69 -9.82
C ILE A 85 -0.04 -4.60 -9.36
N LEU A 86 -0.71 -4.85 -8.24
CA LEU A 86 -1.43 -3.83 -7.48
C LEU A 86 -0.81 -3.69 -6.09
N VAL A 87 -0.42 -2.47 -5.72
CA VAL A 87 -0.06 -2.12 -4.35
C VAL A 87 -1.13 -1.21 -3.76
N ASN A 88 -1.91 -1.74 -2.83
CA ASN A 88 -2.88 -0.98 -2.04
C ASN A 88 -2.14 -0.34 -0.86
N ASN A 89 -1.54 0.84 -1.10
CA ASN A 89 -0.76 1.57 -0.10
C ASN A 89 -1.52 2.77 0.50
N ALA A 90 -2.48 3.36 -0.21
CA ALA A 90 -3.25 4.49 0.28
C ALA A 90 -3.87 4.23 1.66
N GLY A 91 -3.78 5.22 2.56
CA GLY A 91 -4.33 5.08 3.90
C GLY A 91 -4.28 6.37 4.72
N LEU A 92 -5.17 6.44 5.70
CA LEU A 92 -5.19 7.46 6.74
C LEU A 92 -4.54 6.92 8.01
N SER A 93 -3.87 7.78 8.78
CA SER A 93 -3.28 7.41 10.07
C SER A 93 -4.32 7.31 11.19
N SER A 94 -3.94 6.69 12.30
CA SER A 94 -4.77 6.63 13.52
C SER A 94 -5.02 8.01 14.13
N THR A 95 -4.14 8.99 13.87
CA THR A 95 -4.23 10.36 14.38
C THR A 95 -4.84 11.33 13.36
N SER A 96 -5.40 10.85 12.27
CA SER A 96 -6.08 11.69 11.27
C SER A 96 -7.40 12.29 11.75
N VAL A 97 -7.94 11.80 12.86
CA VAL A 97 -9.15 12.26 13.54
C VAL A 97 -8.81 12.44 15.02
N ALA A 98 -9.12 13.63 15.56
CA ALA A 98 -8.74 13.98 16.93
C ALA A 98 -9.57 13.26 18.00
N ASP A 99 -10.90 13.15 17.78
CA ASP A 99 -11.79 12.42 18.69
C ASP A 99 -11.78 10.92 18.36
N PRO A 100 -11.28 10.05 19.26
CA PRO A 100 -11.19 8.61 18.99
C PRO A 100 -12.56 7.91 18.92
N MET A 101 -13.64 8.59 19.32
CA MET A 101 -15.00 8.05 19.28
C MET A 101 -15.89 8.72 18.23
N ASP A 102 -15.33 9.58 17.35
CA ASP A 102 -16.08 10.18 16.27
C ASP A 102 -16.51 9.15 15.22
N THR A 103 -17.84 9.00 15.08
CA THR A 103 -18.42 8.06 14.11
C THR A 103 -18.09 8.41 12.66
N ASN A 104 -17.96 9.69 12.31
CA ASN A 104 -17.59 10.08 10.95
C ASN A 104 -16.12 9.77 10.68
N GLY A 105 -15.26 9.98 11.69
CA GLY A 105 -13.87 9.55 11.67
C GLY A 105 -13.74 8.04 11.47
N TRP A 106 -14.55 7.25 12.19
CA TRP A 106 -14.64 5.80 11.99
C TRP A 106 -14.93 5.45 10.53
N ARG A 107 -16.03 6.00 9.98
CA ARG A 107 -16.45 5.74 8.60
C ARG A 107 -15.35 6.10 7.62
N ARG A 108 -14.80 7.33 7.73
CA ARG A 108 -13.75 7.83 6.85
C ARG A 108 -12.49 6.95 6.85
N ILE A 109 -12.04 6.52 8.04
CA ILE A 109 -10.86 5.65 8.16
C ILE A 109 -11.15 4.28 7.55
N MET A 110 -12.31 3.69 7.81
CA MET A 110 -12.71 2.41 7.23
C MET A 110 -12.86 2.49 5.72
N ASP A 111 -13.46 3.55 5.20
CA ASP A 111 -13.68 3.74 3.76
C ASP A 111 -12.34 3.81 3.01
N VAL A 112 -11.38 4.59 3.51
CA VAL A 112 -10.06 4.69 2.87
C VAL A 112 -9.24 3.42 3.07
N ASN A 113 -9.09 2.97 4.33
CA ASN A 113 -8.10 1.94 4.68
C ASN A 113 -8.57 0.50 4.39
N ALA A 114 -9.87 0.23 4.42
CA ALA A 114 -10.43 -1.10 4.21
C ALA A 114 -11.25 -1.20 2.92
N THR A 115 -12.26 -0.33 2.75
CA THR A 115 -13.09 -0.35 1.53
C THR A 115 -12.25 -0.03 0.30
N GLY A 116 -11.34 0.95 0.39
CA GLY A 116 -10.41 1.29 -0.72
C GLY A 116 -9.54 0.11 -1.16
N VAL A 117 -9.02 -0.68 -0.22
CA VAL A 117 -8.24 -1.91 -0.52
C VAL A 117 -9.12 -2.97 -1.18
N PHE A 118 -10.35 -3.15 -0.71
CA PHE A 118 -11.32 -4.04 -1.36
C PHE A 118 -11.62 -3.60 -2.79
N LEU A 119 -11.89 -2.31 -3.02
CA LEU A 119 -12.22 -1.77 -4.34
C LEU A 119 -11.03 -1.94 -5.31
N GLY A 120 -9.81 -1.58 -4.89
CA GLY A 120 -8.61 -1.79 -5.71
C GLY A 120 -8.45 -3.25 -6.13
N THR A 121 -8.59 -4.16 -5.18
CA THR A 121 -8.54 -5.60 -5.42
C THR A 121 -9.65 -6.06 -6.38
N LYS A 122 -10.90 -5.61 -6.16
CA LYS A 122 -12.07 -5.92 -7.00
C LYS A 122 -11.84 -5.58 -8.47
N TYR A 123 -11.26 -4.41 -8.75
CA TYR A 123 -11.06 -3.94 -10.13
C TYR A 123 -9.77 -4.47 -10.76
N ALA A 124 -8.73 -4.79 -9.98
CA ALA A 124 -7.48 -5.36 -10.50
C ALA A 124 -7.63 -6.84 -10.91
N ILE A 125 -8.35 -7.65 -10.14
CA ILE A 125 -8.47 -9.10 -10.37
C ILE A 125 -8.89 -9.45 -11.80
N PRO A 126 -9.95 -8.87 -12.40
CA PRO A 126 -10.32 -9.21 -13.78
C PRO A 126 -9.23 -8.85 -14.82
N ALA A 127 -8.43 -7.82 -14.56
CA ALA A 127 -7.31 -7.47 -15.43
C ALA A 127 -6.16 -8.48 -15.32
N MET A 128 -5.87 -8.94 -14.10
CA MET A 128 -4.86 -9.97 -13.82
C MET A 128 -5.28 -11.34 -14.38
N GLN A 129 -6.54 -11.73 -14.22
CA GLN A 129 -7.06 -12.99 -14.79
C GLN A 129 -6.90 -13.05 -16.31
N ARG A 130 -7.08 -11.93 -17.03
CA ARG A 130 -6.91 -11.89 -18.50
C ARG A 130 -5.47 -12.20 -18.96
N ILE A 131 -4.47 -11.99 -18.10
CA ILE A 131 -3.07 -12.29 -18.41
C ILE A 131 -2.55 -13.54 -17.70
N GLY A 132 -3.44 -14.31 -17.04
CA GLY A 132 -3.12 -15.58 -16.40
C GLY A 132 -2.49 -15.46 -15.01
N GLY A 133 -2.61 -14.33 -14.34
CA GLY A 133 -2.11 -14.13 -12.97
C GLY A 133 -1.72 -12.71 -12.65
N GLY A 134 -1.25 -12.48 -11.42
CA GLY A 134 -0.82 -11.18 -10.95
C GLY A 134 -0.42 -11.19 -9.49
N VAL A 135 -0.05 -10.02 -8.97
CA VAL A 135 0.35 -9.86 -7.57
C VAL A 135 -0.38 -8.69 -6.93
N ILE A 136 -0.94 -8.93 -5.75
CA ILE A 136 -1.54 -7.90 -4.91
C ILE A 136 -0.73 -7.79 -3.62
N VAL A 137 -0.26 -6.60 -3.29
CA VAL A 137 0.40 -6.28 -2.02
C VAL A 137 -0.43 -5.24 -1.28
N ASN A 138 -0.92 -5.60 -0.11
CA ASN A 138 -1.75 -4.73 0.72
C ASN A 138 -0.95 -4.18 1.90
N ILE A 139 -0.90 -2.85 2.06
CA ILE A 139 -0.22 -2.23 3.21
C ILE A 139 -1.17 -2.20 4.40
N SER A 140 -0.91 -3.08 5.36
CA SER A 140 -1.57 -3.09 6.65
C SER A 140 -0.77 -2.29 7.69
N SER A 141 -0.54 -2.82 8.87
CA SER A 141 0.25 -2.24 9.98
C SER A 141 0.49 -3.30 11.05
N ILE A 142 1.47 -3.07 11.93
CA ILE A 142 1.55 -3.77 13.23
C ILE A 142 0.25 -3.65 14.02
N MET A 143 -0.46 -2.53 13.87
CA MET A 143 -1.76 -2.28 14.51
C MET A 143 -2.90 -3.12 13.90
N GLY A 144 -2.63 -3.97 12.93
CA GLY A 144 -3.53 -5.05 12.48
C GLY A 144 -3.35 -6.35 13.28
N PHE A 145 -2.34 -6.44 14.15
CA PHE A 145 -2.09 -7.57 15.04
C PHE A 145 -2.42 -7.26 16.50
N VAL A 146 -2.11 -6.02 16.94
CA VAL A 146 -2.22 -5.61 18.33
C VAL A 146 -2.97 -4.30 18.46
N GLY A 147 -3.52 -4.02 19.65
CA GLY A 147 -4.03 -2.72 20.02
C GLY A 147 -2.90 -1.74 20.35
N GLY A 148 -3.18 -0.44 20.28
CA GLY A 148 -2.32 0.63 20.75
C GLY A 148 -3.14 1.62 21.55
N GLU A 149 -2.50 2.33 22.47
CA GLU A 149 -3.19 3.29 23.37
C GLU A 149 -3.62 4.57 22.66
N GLY A 150 -2.92 4.93 21.57
CA GLY A 150 -3.15 6.18 20.86
C GLY A 150 -3.92 6.04 19.55
N GLY A 151 -4.62 7.12 19.19
CA GLY A 151 -5.31 7.26 17.92
C GLY A 151 -6.70 6.63 17.86
N HIS A 152 -7.31 6.75 16.69
CA HIS A 152 -8.69 6.30 16.47
C HIS A 152 -8.77 4.77 16.30
N PRO A 153 -9.63 4.04 17.04
CA PRO A 153 -9.72 2.57 16.98
C PRO A 153 -10.09 2.02 15.60
N ALA A 154 -10.75 2.80 14.74
CA ALA A 154 -11.01 2.42 13.35
C ALA A 154 -9.73 2.10 12.56
N TYR A 155 -8.60 2.71 12.89
CA TYR A 155 -7.33 2.39 12.25
C TYR A 155 -6.94 0.94 12.52
N HIS A 156 -6.95 0.50 13.77
CA HIS A 156 -6.67 -0.88 14.17
C HIS A 156 -7.64 -1.86 13.49
N ALA A 157 -8.95 -1.55 13.56
CA ALA A 157 -9.98 -2.35 12.92
C ALA A 157 -9.76 -2.45 11.40
N SER A 158 -9.46 -1.33 10.71
CA SER A 158 -9.23 -1.31 9.28
C SER A 158 -7.99 -2.12 8.88
N LYS A 159 -6.89 -2.03 9.65
CA LYS A 159 -5.67 -2.77 9.38
C LYS A 159 -5.79 -4.26 9.69
N GLY A 160 -6.59 -4.63 10.71
CA GLY A 160 -7.02 -6.01 10.94
C GLY A 160 -7.88 -6.56 9.80
N ALA A 161 -8.82 -5.76 9.28
CA ALA A 161 -9.64 -6.14 8.12
C ALA A 161 -8.77 -6.40 6.89
N VAL A 162 -7.82 -5.51 6.56
CA VAL A 162 -6.88 -5.69 5.43
C VAL A 162 -6.07 -6.98 5.58
N ARG A 163 -5.57 -7.27 6.80
CA ARG A 163 -4.81 -8.48 7.11
C ARG A 163 -5.59 -9.75 6.74
N ILE A 164 -6.82 -9.89 7.21
CA ILE A 164 -7.64 -11.09 6.95
C ILE A 164 -8.20 -11.10 5.52
N PHE A 165 -8.59 -9.95 4.98
CA PHE A 165 -9.02 -9.83 3.59
C PHE A 165 -7.95 -10.31 2.61
N THR A 166 -6.68 -10.01 2.89
CA THR A 166 -5.55 -10.48 2.07
C THR A 166 -5.47 -12.01 2.03
N LYS A 167 -5.63 -12.68 3.17
CA LYS A 167 -5.64 -14.16 3.24
C LYS A 167 -6.81 -14.76 2.45
N ALA A 168 -8.01 -14.17 2.61
CA ALA A 168 -9.18 -14.60 1.86
C ALA A 168 -9.00 -14.43 0.33
N THR A 169 -8.37 -13.33 -0.09
CA THR A 169 -8.02 -13.06 -1.49
C THR A 169 -7.02 -14.10 -2.02
N ALA A 170 -5.96 -14.37 -1.26
CA ALA A 170 -4.94 -15.36 -1.62
C ALA A 170 -5.54 -16.76 -1.85
N VAL A 171 -6.41 -17.21 -0.94
CA VAL A 171 -7.05 -18.52 -1.04
C VAL A 171 -8.01 -18.58 -2.23
N LYS A 172 -8.82 -17.53 -2.42
CA LYS A 172 -9.86 -17.50 -3.45
C LYS A 172 -9.28 -17.42 -4.87
N TYR A 173 -8.24 -16.62 -5.08
CA TYR A 173 -7.71 -16.29 -6.41
C TYR A 173 -6.33 -16.93 -6.71
N GLY A 174 -5.80 -17.73 -5.77
CA GLY A 174 -4.61 -18.55 -6.02
C GLY A 174 -4.75 -19.48 -7.24
N PRO A 175 -5.90 -20.17 -7.45
CA PRO A 175 -6.13 -20.97 -8.66
C PRO A 175 -6.03 -20.17 -9.97
N ASP A 176 -6.26 -18.86 -9.93
CA ASP A 176 -6.15 -17.96 -11.10
C ASP A 176 -4.70 -17.44 -11.30
N GLY A 177 -3.73 -17.95 -10.56
CA GLY A 177 -2.35 -17.47 -10.61
C GLY A 177 -2.12 -16.12 -9.91
N ILE A 178 -3.08 -15.65 -9.09
CA ILE A 178 -2.98 -14.37 -8.37
C ILE A 178 -2.47 -14.61 -6.96
N ARG A 179 -1.31 -14.00 -6.63
CA ARG A 179 -0.78 -13.97 -5.27
C ARG A 179 -1.27 -12.71 -4.54
N ALA A 180 -1.62 -12.84 -3.27
CA ALA A 180 -1.98 -11.71 -2.44
C ALA A 180 -1.27 -11.81 -1.08
N ASN A 181 -0.53 -10.77 -0.70
CA ASN A 181 0.23 -10.72 0.56
C ASN A 181 0.05 -9.36 1.24
N SER A 182 0.24 -9.32 2.56
CA SER A 182 0.19 -8.08 3.32
C SER A 182 1.55 -7.71 3.91
N VAL A 183 1.85 -6.42 3.90
CA VAL A 183 3.02 -5.84 4.57
C VAL A 183 2.53 -5.09 5.81
N HIS A 184 3.26 -5.24 6.90
CA HIS A 184 2.91 -4.68 8.21
C HIS A 184 4.05 -3.80 8.74
N PRO A 185 4.09 -2.52 8.34
CA PRO A 185 5.08 -1.58 8.85
C PRO A 185 4.88 -1.33 10.34
N GLY A 186 6.00 -1.13 11.04
CA GLY A 186 6.05 -0.60 12.39
C GLY A 186 5.91 0.92 12.43
N PHE A 187 6.56 1.54 13.41
CA PHE A 187 6.58 2.99 13.53
C PHE A 187 7.46 3.63 12.45
N MET A 188 6.81 4.42 11.60
CA MET A 188 7.40 5.14 10.48
C MET A 188 7.40 6.66 10.74
N PRO A 189 8.11 7.47 9.94
CA PRO A 189 7.92 8.92 9.94
C PRO A 189 6.44 9.27 9.77
N PRO A 190 6.00 10.43 10.30
CA PRO A 190 4.59 10.81 10.25
C PRO A 190 4.03 10.80 8.83
N MET A 191 2.87 10.20 8.67
CA MET A 191 2.10 10.31 7.43
C MET A 191 1.58 11.75 7.27
N ARG A 192 1.28 12.17 6.04
CA ARG A 192 0.66 13.49 5.79
C ARG A 192 -0.64 13.71 6.58
N SER A 193 -1.39 12.64 6.81
CA SER A 193 -2.62 12.66 7.61
C SER A 193 -2.40 12.60 9.12
N SER A 194 -1.13 12.54 9.58
CA SER A 194 -0.81 12.43 11.00
C SER A 194 -0.73 13.79 11.67
N HIS A 195 -1.10 13.82 12.96
CA HIS A 195 -0.77 14.93 13.86
C HIS A 195 0.40 14.44 14.74
N PRO A 196 1.65 14.80 14.41
CA PRO A 196 2.83 14.28 15.12
C PRO A 196 2.91 14.85 16.54
N ASP A 197 3.13 13.96 17.50
CA ASP A 197 3.44 14.29 18.89
C ASP A 197 4.91 13.88 19.15
N PRO A 198 5.81 14.82 19.52
CA PRO A 198 7.20 14.50 19.83
C PRO A 198 7.37 13.49 20.97
N ALA A 199 6.53 13.55 22.02
CA ALA A 199 6.59 12.62 23.16
C ALA A 199 6.19 11.20 22.71
N ALA A 200 5.13 11.06 21.93
CA ALA A 200 4.73 9.78 21.35
C ALA A 200 5.82 9.19 20.43
N ARG A 201 6.59 10.04 19.76
CA ARG A 201 7.70 9.61 18.90
C ARG A 201 8.86 9.01 19.69
N GLU A 202 9.24 9.61 20.80
CA GLU A 202 10.28 9.08 21.68
C GLU A 202 9.84 7.73 22.28
N GLU A 203 8.60 7.63 22.69
CA GLU A 203 7.99 6.38 23.14
C GLU A 203 8.05 5.29 22.06
N GLN A 204 7.63 5.59 20.81
CA GLN A 204 7.68 4.66 19.68
C GLN A 204 9.09 4.13 19.43
N VAL A 205 10.10 4.98 19.51
CA VAL A 205 11.52 4.58 19.43
C VAL A 205 11.89 3.68 20.60
N GLY A 206 11.46 4.01 21.82
CA GLY A 206 11.67 3.20 23.04
C GLY A 206 11.03 1.82 22.95
N LEU A 207 9.86 1.73 22.33
CA LEU A 207 9.13 0.49 22.11
C LEU A 207 9.73 -0.40 20.99
N THR A 208 10.51 0.18 20.08
CA THR A 208 11.11 -0.54 18.95
C THR A 208 12.45 -1.15 19.36
N PRO A 209 12.67 -2.48 19.30
CA PRO A 209 13.95 -3.11 19.64
C PRO A 209 15.17 -2.53 18.91
N LEU A 210 15.05 -2.16 17.63
CA LEU A 210 16.12 -1.51 16.86
C LEU A 210 16.35 -0.04 17.24
N ARG A 211 15.61 0.52 18.22
CA ARG A 211 15.79 1.85 18.81
C ARG A 211 15.77 2.99 17.78
N ARG A 212 14.98 2.86 16.73
CA ARG A 212 14.73 3.89 15.73
C ARG A 212 13.37 3.69 15.06
N LEU A 213 12.88 4.71 14.39
CA LEU A 213 11.80 4.57 13.43
C LEU A 213 12.30 3.87 12.16
N GLY A 214 11.41 3.18 11.46
CA GLY A 214 11.68 2.67 10.13
C GLY A 214 11.82 3.80 9.10
N GLN A 215 12.31 3.46 7.91
CA GLN A 215 12.36 4.37 6.76
C GLN A 215 11.40 3.87 5.66
N PRO A 216 10.73 4.77 4.91
CA PRO A 216 9.84 4.38 3.82
C PRO A 216 10.46 3.39 2.83
N MET A 217 11.75 3.56 2.52
CA MET A 217 12.47 2.66 1.63
C MET A 217 12.60 1.23 2.19
N GLU A 218 12.67 1.04 3.51
CA GLU A 218 12.74 -0.29 4.12
C GLU A 218 11.43 -1.07 3.89
N VAL A 219 10.30 -0.37 3.90
CA VAL A 219 9.00 -0.94 3.52
C VAL A 219 8.95 -1.23 2.02
N ALA A 220 9.41 -0.28 1.19
CA ALA A 220 9.43 -0.45 -0.26
C ALA A 220 10.24 -1.68 -0.72
N TYR A 221 11.34 -2.02 -0.04
CA TYR A 221 12.08 -3.27 -0.32
C TYR A 221 11.26 -4.53 -0.03
N GLY A 222 10.48 -4.55 1.04
CA GLY A 222 9.58 -5.67 1.33
C GLY A 222 8.45 -5.80 0.32
N VAL A 223 7.88 -4.67 -0.10
CA VAL A 223 6.85 -4.62 -1.14
C VAL A 223 7.42 -5.11 -2.48
N LEU A 224 8.60 -4.65 -2.85
CA LEU A 224 9.31 -5.11 -4.05
C LEU A 224 9.56 -6.63 -4.04
N PHE A 225 10.03 -7.17 -2.91
CA PHE A 225 10.24 -8.61 -2.76
C PHE A 225 8.95 -9.39 -3.02
N LEU A 226 7.85 -9.02 -2.34
CA LEU A 226 6.56 -9.71 -2.50
C LEU A 226 5.97 -9.55 -3.90
N ALA A 227 6.25 -8.41 -4.57
CA ALA A 227 5.80 -8.15 -5.94
C ALA A 227 6.59 -8.91 -7.00
N SER A 228 7.82 -9.31 -6.70
CA SER A 228 8.74 -9.98 -7.64
C SER A 228 8.48 -11.49 -7.78
N ASP A 229 9.11 -12.08 -8.78
CA ASP A 229 9.05 -13.53 -9.01
C ASP A 229 9.85 -14.34 -7.95
N GLU A 230 10.72 -13.69 -7.16
CA GLU A 230 11.38 -14.30 -5.99
C GLU A 230 10.37 -14.79 -4.93
N ALA A 231 9.20 -14.16 -4.86
CA ALA A 231 8.09 -14.54 -3.98
C ALA A 231 7.06 -15.45 -4.67
N SER A 232 7.41 -16.15 -5.75
CA SER A 232 6.48 -16.94 -6.58
C SER A 232 5.71 -18.02 -5.82
N PHE A 233 6.23 -18.52 -4.71
CA PHE A 233 5.56 -19.51 -3.86
C PHE A 233 5.05 -18.92 -2.54
N ILE A 234 4.92 -17.59 -2.46
CA ILE A 234 4.47 -16.85 -1.27
C ILE A 234 3.12 -16.18 -1.57
N THR A 235 2.06 -16.65 -0.91
CA THR A 235 0.72 -16.04 -0.95
C THR A 235 0.03 -16.18 0.40
N GLY A 236 -0.78 -15.20 0.80
CA GLY A 236 -1.45 -15.15 2.10
C GLY A 236 -0.53 -14.83 3.28
N THR A 237 0.74 -14.45 3.02
CA THR A 237 1.70 -14.14 4.09
C THR A 237 1.49 -12.74 4.67
N GLU A 238 2.03 -12.57 5.86
CA GLU A 238 2.11 -11.32 6.61
C GLU A 238 3.58 -10.95 6.78
N LEU A 239 4.09 -10.06 5.95
CA LEU A 239 5.47 -9.59 6.05
C LEU A 239 5.54 -8.41 7.03
N VAL A 240 6.07 -8.67 8.23
CA VAL A 240 6.27 -7.65 9.26
C VAL A 240 7.59 -6.93 9.04
N ILE A 241 7.56 -5.58 9.07
CA ILE A 241 8.74 -4.69 8.91
C ILE A 241 8.65 -3.62 10.00
N ASP A 242 9.01 -3.97 11.23
CA ASP A 242 8.66 -3.20 12.43
C ASP A 242 9.82 -2.96 13.41
N GLY A 243 11.04 -3.31 13.02
CA GLY A 243 12.20 -3.19 13.91
C GLY A 243 12.13 -4.09 15.16
N GLY A 244 11.31 -5.15 15.11
CA GLY A 244 11.15 -6.15 16.19
C GLY A 244 10.04 -5.84 17.19
N PHE A 245 9.17 -4.85 16.92
CA PHE A 245 8.08 -4.46 17.83
C PHE A 245 7.16 -5.64 18.20
N LEU A 246 6.75 -6.46 17.24
CA LEU A 246 5.86 -7.60 17.45
C LEU A 246 6.57 -8.88 17.94
N ALA A 247 7.89 -8.88 18.04
CA ALA A 247 8.66 -10.05 18.47
C ALA A 247 8.73 -10.22 19.99
N ARG A 248 8.09 -9.36 20.77
CA ARG A 248 8.12 -9.34 22.25
C ARG A 248 6.73 -9.55 22.82
#